data_f6cbe2d8e828057e091087c987dc6319
#
_entry.id   f6cbe2d8e828057e091087c987dc6319
#
_cell.length_a   1.000
_cell.length_b   1.000
_cell.length_c   1.000
_cell.angle_alpha   90.00
_cell.angle_beta   90.00
_cell.angle_gamma   90.00
#
_symmetry.space_group_name_H-M   'P 1'
#
loop_
_entity.id
_entity.type
_entity.pdbx_description
1 polymer ?
#
loop_
_entity_poly.entity_id
_entity_poly.type
_entity_poly.pdbx_seq_one_letter_code
_entity_poly.pdbx_strand_id
1 'polypeptide(L)'
;MFANTTNAPRIGVFYDGNFLLHASNYYNYIHPQRRRLSLNGLHDFISQRVAEEEGIDPKRCRVCEAHYFRGRLNAADAAQRGSQLYHDRVFDDILMSEGVHTHYLPLRNIYGRKEERGTDVWLALEVLEMALRGKIDVAVLVVADTDYVPLVRKLIAMGVRVMLISWEFEYTNDEGARIVTRTSHELLNLAHYPVLMQEVIDCGIEQ
;
A
#
# COMPACT_ATOMS: atom_id res chain seq x y z
N MET A 1 2.05 29.61 28.34
CA MET A 1 1.70 28.33 27.72
C MET A 1 2.07 28.46 26.25
N PHE A 2 3.27 28.08 25.85
CA PHE A 2 3.71 28.13 24.45
C PHE A 2 3.03 26.98 23.75
N ALA A 3 2.12 27.29 22.84
CA ALA A 3 1.58 26.29 21.93
C ALA A 3 2.76 25.70 21.14
N ASN A 4 3.08 24.44 21.38
CA ASN A 4 3.99 23.68 20.54
C ASN A 4 3.38 23.67 19.14
N THR A 5 3.87 24.52 18.27
CA THR A 5 3.60 24.46 16.83
C THR A 5 4.39 23.28 16.26
N THR A 6 4.01 22.06 16.62
CA THR A 6 4.49 20.89 15.92
C THR A 6 4.02 21.02 14.47
N ASN A 7 4.95 21.15 13.53
CA ASN A 7 4.63 21.12 12.12
C ASN A 7 3.88 19.81 11.83
N ALA A 8 2.84 19.89 10.99
CA ALA A 8 2.14 18.70 10.56
C ALA A 8 3.12 17.72 9.90
N PRO A 9 3.04 16.41 10.23
CA PRO A 9 3.95 15.42 9.66
C PRO A 9 3.72 15.28 8.16
N ARG A 10 4.81 15.16 7.41
CA ARG A 10 4.78 14.85 5.98
C ARG A 10 4.59 13.35 5.83
N ILE A 11 3.45 12.96 5.30
CA ILE A 11 3.05 11.55 5.15
C ILE A 11 3.37 11.11 3.73
N GLY A 12 4.20 10.09 3.57
CA GLY A 12 4.44 9.39 2.30
C GLY A 12 3.81 8.00 2.31
N VAL A 13 3.03 7.66 1.29
CA VAL A 13 2.39 6.35 1.15
C VAL A 13 3.04 5.56 0.02
N PHE A 14 3.41 4.31 0.29
CA PHE A 14 4.12 3.45 -0.64
C PHE A 14 3.41 2.10 -0.78
N TYR A 15 2.92 1.84 -1.98
CA TYR A 15 2.10 0.68 -2.28
C TYR A 15 2.90 -0.40 -2.99
N ASP A 16 2.98 -1.60 -2.40
CA ASP A 16 3.19 -2.81 -3.17
C ASP A 16 1.94 -3.06 -4.00
N GLY A 17 2.07 -2.90 -5.32
CA GLY A 17 0.93 -2.95 -6.23
C GLY A 17 0.28 -4.32 -6.32
N ASN A 18 1.05 -5.40 -6.16
CA ASN A 18 0.49 -6.74 -6.13
C ASN A 18 -0.32 -6.96 -4.86
N PHE A 19 0.22 -6.60 -3.71
CA PHE A 19 -0.48 -6.73 -2.45
C PHE A 19 -1.78 -5.92 -2.41
N LEU A 20 -1.74 -4.64 -2.82
CA LEU A 20 -2.92 -3.79 -2.90
C LEU A 20 -4.00 -4.37 -3.84
N LEU A 21 -3.60 -4.90 -5.00
CA LEU A 21 -4.54 -5.51 -5.94
C LEU A 21 -5.14 -6.81 -5.41
N HIS A 22 -4.35 -7.64 -4.74
CA HIS A 22 -4.86 -8.84 -4.07
C HIS A 22 -5.94 -8.47 -3.05
N ALA A 23 -5.68 -7.49 -2.19
CA ALA A 23 -6.66 -6.98 -1.23
C ALA A 23 -7.90 -6.42 -1.94
N SER A 24 -7.73 -5.53 -2.93
CA SER A 24 -8.84 -4.93 -3.67
C SER A 24 -9.69 -5.97 -4.41
N ASN A 25 -9.08 -7.00 -4.98
CA ASN A 25 -9.79 -8.08 -5.65
C ASN A 25 -10.57 -8.94 -4.65
N TYR A 26 -9.99 -9.24 -3.49
CA TYR A 26 -10.72 -9.93 -2.43
C TYR A 26 -12.01 -9.19 -2.06
N TYR A 27 -11.94 -7.89 -1.76
CA TYR A 27 -13.12 -7.09 -1.42
C TYR A 27 -14.11 -6.97 -2.57
N ASN A 28 -13.65 -6.89 -3.81
CA ASN A 28 -14.53 -6.76 -4.97
C ASN A 28 -15.26 -8.05 -5.35
N TYR A 29 -14.59 -9.20 -5.25
CA TYR A 29 -15.11 -10.46 -5.80
C TYR A 29 -15.52 -11.49 -4.74
N ILE A 30 -14.89 -11.48 -3.58
CA ILE A 30 -15.06 -12.52 -2.55
C ILE A 30 -15.83 -11.99 -1.35
N HIS A 31 -15.45 -10.82 -0.83
CA HIS A 31 -16.04 -10.23 0.36
C HIS A 31 -17.54 -9.95 0.17
N PRO A 32 -18.39 -10.12 1.23
CA PRO A 32 -19.85 -9.95 1.13
C PRO A 32 -20.29 -8.60 0.59
N GLN A 33 -19.57 -7.52 0.89
CA GLN A 33 -19.89 -6.17 0.43
C GLN A 33 -19.69 -5.96 -1.07
N ARG A 34 -18.83 -6.76 -1.73
CA ARG A 34 -18.52 -6.68 -3.15
C ARG A 34 -18.19 -5.27 -3.63
N ARG A 35 -17.28 -4.60 -2.95
CA ARG A 35 -16.82 -3.23 -3.25
C ARG A 35 -15.30 -3.19 -3.38
N ARG A 36 -14.81 -2.43 -4.35
CA ARG A 36 -13.38 -2.17 -4.48
C ARG A 36 -12.90 -1.20 -3.40
N LEU A 37 -11.63 -1.36 -3.01
CA LEU A 37 -10.96 -0.39 -2.14
C LEU A 37 -10.86 0.96 -2.85
N SER A 38 -11.20 2.03 -2.14
CA SER A 38 -11.06 3.41 -2.61
C SER A 38 -9.69 3.94 -2.18
N LEU A 39 -8.87 4.42 -3.13
CA LEU A 39 -7.58 5.05 -2.81
C LEU A 39 -7.79 6.36 -2.05
N ASN A 40 -8.75 7.19 -2.49
CA ASN A 40 -9.07 8.41 -1.78
C ASN A 40 -9.50 8.13 -0.33
N GLY A 41 -10.44 7.18 -0.15
CA GLY A 41 -10.86 6.77 1.19
C GLY A 41 -9.72 6.22 2.05
N LEU A 42 -8.76 5.51 1.43
CA LEU A 42 -7.58 5.03 2.14
C LEU A 42 -6.63 6.19 2.52
N HIS A 43 -6.43 7.19 1.67
CA HIS A 43 -5.65 8.39 1.99
C HIS A 43 -6.28 9.22 3.11
N ASP A 44 -7.61 9.37 3.10
CA ASP A 44 -8.35 10.05 4.16
C ASP A 44 -8.20 9.31 5.49
N PHE A 45 -8.39 7.99 5.48
CA PHE A 45 -8.18 7.14 6.65
C PHE A 45 -6.75 7.25 7.21
N ILE A 46 -5.74 7.15 6.34
CA ILE A 46 -4.32 7.26 6.72
C ILE A 46 -4.06 8.63 7.39
N SER A 47 -4.55 9.71 6.77
CA SER A 47 -4.38 11.07 7.30
C SER A 47 -5.00 11.23 8.67
N GLN A 48 -6.22 10.70 8.86
CA GLN A 48 -6.91 10.72 10.14
C GLN A 48 -6.18 9.87 11.18
N ARG A 49 -5.78 8.65 10.82
CA ARG A 49 -5.10 7.73 11.73
C ARG A 49 -3.74 8.28 12.20
N VAL A 50 -2.95 8.87 11.29
CA VAL A 50 -1.70 9.54 11.66
C VAL A 50 -1.97 10.71 12.61
N ALA A 51 -3.01 11.50 12.35
CA ALA A 51 -3.37 12.62 13.20
C ALA A 51 -3.73 12.16 14.63
N GLU A 52 -4.48 11.06 14.75
CA GLU A 52 -4.84 10.45 16.04
C GLU A 52 -3.60 9.96 16.79
N GLU A 53 -2.71 9.21 16.14
CA GLU A 53 -1.49 8.68 16.75
C GLU A 53 -0.49 9.76 17.17
N GLU A 54 -0.42 10.86 16.40
CA GLU A 54 0.48 11.99 16.68
C GLU A 54 -0.15 13.06 17.58
N GLY A 55 -1.44 12.95 17.91
CA GLY A 55 -2.15 13.94 18.71
C GLY A 55 -2.27 15.30 18.03
N ILE A 56 -2.47 15.34 16.72
CA ILE A 56 -2.53 16.53 15.87
C ILE A 56 -3.94 16.71 15.29
N ASP A 57 -4.33 17.94 15.02
CA ASP A 57 -5.60 18.22 14.32
C ASP A 57 -5.62 17.53 12.94
N PRO A 58 -6.61 16.66 12.65
CA PRO A 58 -6.73 15.94 11.37
C PRO A 58 -6.72 16.86 10.14
N LYS A 59 -7.23 18.08 10.26
CA LYS A 59 -7.22 19.09 9.18
C LYS A 59 -5.81 19.50 8.76
N ARG A 60 -4.81 19.26 9.60
CA ARG A 60 -3.41 19.56 9.32
C ARG A 60 -2.62 18.38 8.78
N CYS A 61 -3.17 17.16 8.85
CA CYS A 61 -2.53 15.94 8.35
C CYS A 61 -3.02 15.64 6.94
N ARG A 62 -2.09 15.46 6.01
CA ARG A 62 -2.39 15.08 4.61
C ARG A 62 -1.29 14.19 4.06
N VAL A 63 -1.67 13.28 3.19
CA VAL A 63 -0.74 12.55 2.34
C VAL A 63 -0.08 13.57 1.40
N CYS A 64 1.25 13.67 1.46
CA CYS A 64 2.05 14.60 0.67
C CYS A 64 2.65 13.92 -0.56
N GLU A 65 2.98 12.65 -0.44
CA GLU A 65 3.61 11.82 -1.45
C GLU A 65 2.91 10.45 -1.47
N ALA A 66 2.61 9.93 -2.65
CA ALA A 66 2.04 8.59 -2.81
C ALA A 66 2.66 7.90 -4.01
N HIS A 67 3.15 6.68 -3.83
CA HIS A 67 3.93 5.94 -4.83
C HIS A 67 3.44 4.50 -4.95
N TYR A 68 3.17 4.06 -6.18
CA TYR A 68 2.65 2.74 -6.49
C TYR A 68 3.66 1.96 -7.35
N PHE A 69 4.08 0.80 -6.88
CA PHE A 69 5.12 -0.04 -7.51
C PHE A 69 4.54 -1.35 -7.99
N ARG A 70 4.75 -1.70 -9.27
CA ARG A 70 4.24 -2.96 -9.83
C ARG A 70 4.99 -3.41 -11.07
N GLY A 71 5.10 -4.74 -11.26
CA GLY A 71 5.44 -5.33 -12.54
C GLY A 71 4.28 -5.25 -13.51
N ARG A 72 4.55 -4.89 -14.77
CA ARG A 72 3.53 -4.67 -15.79
C ARG A 72 3.82 -5.47 -17.06
N LEU A 73 2.78 -6.01 -17.65
CA LEU A 73 2.85 -6.55 -19.00
C LEU A 73 3.07 -5.42 -20.01
N ASN A 74 3.82 -5.70 -21.09
CA ASN A 74 3.81 -4.79 -22.23
C ASN A 74 2.43 -4.77 -22.88
N ALA A 75 2.16 -3.75 -23.70
CA ALA A 75 0.83 -3.56 -24.31
C ALA A 75 0.37 -4.72 -25.19
N ALA A 76 1.31 -5.37 -25.92
CA ALA A 76 0.98 -6.49 -26.78
C ALA A 76 0.56 -7.73 -25.96
N ASP A 77 1.32 -8.07 -24.91
CA ASP A 77 1.00 -9.18 -24.01
C ASP A 77 -0.31 -8.91 -23.23
N ALA A 78 -0.53 -7.68 -22.79
CA ALA A 78 -1.75 -7.29 -22.07
C ALA A 78 -2.99 -7.36 -22.99
N ALA A 79 -2.88 -6.94 -24.25
CA ALA A 79 -3.96 -7.01 -25.23
C ALA A 79 -4.39 -8.44 -25.55
N GLN A 80 -3.48 -9.42 -25.44
CA GLN A 80 -3.78 -10.84 -25.62
C GLN A 80 -4.51 -11.47 -24.43
N ARG A 81 -4.60 -10.78 -23.29
CA ARG A 81 -5.26 -11.24 -22.06
C ARG A 81 -6.65 -10.63 -21.86
N GLY A 82 -7.48 -10.65 -22.91
CA GLY A 82 -8.83 -10.13 -22.85
C GLY A 82 -8.88 -8.63 -22.51
N SER A 83 -9.57 -8.26 -21.44
CA SER A 83 -9.74 -6.85 -21.01
C SER A 83 -8.60 -6.31 -20.14
N GLN A 84 -7.48 -7.04 -20.00
CA GLN A 84 -6.39 -6.64 -19.10
C GLN A 84 -5.84 -5.22 -19.40
N LEU A 85 -5.58 -4.94 -20.68
CA LEU A 85 -5.07 -3.64 -21.11
C LEU A 85 -6.04 -2.48 -20.76
N TYR A 86 -7.34 -2.72 -20.93
CA TYR A 86 -8.37 -1.75 -20.55
C TYR A 86 -8.40 -1.52 -19.03
N HIS A 87 -8.39 -2.58 -18.24
CA HIS A 87 -8.38 -2.47 -16.79
C HIS A 87 -7.11 -1.80 -16.24
N ASP A 88 -5.96 -2.10 -16.84
CA ASP A 88 -4.71 -1.42 -16.48
C ASP A 88 -4.82 0.09 -16.74
N ARG A 89 -5.42 0.51 -17.87
CA ARG A 89 -5.63 1.93 -18.18
C ARG A 89 -6.60 2.63 -17.24
N VAL A 90 -7.74 2.00 -16.96
CA VAL A 90 -8.72 2.53 -15.99
C VAL A 90 -8.09 2.71 -14.62
N PHE A 91 -7.24 1.77 -14.21
CA PHE A 91 -6.56 1.89 -12.93
C PHE A 91 -5.47 2.97 -12.94
N ASP A 92 -4.72 3.13 -14.05
CA ASP A 92 -3.79 4.25 -14.22
C ASP A 92 -4.49 5.60 -14.08
N ASP A 93 -5.68 5.76 -14.69
CA ASP A 93 -6.46 6.99 -14.58
C ASP A 93 -6.87 7.30 -13.13
N ILE A 94 -7.22 6.26 -12.36
CA ILE A 94 -7.51 6.40 -10.93
C ILE A 94 -6.25 6.84 -10.16
N LEU A 95 -5.11 6.17 -10.38
CA LEU A 95 -3.85 6.53 -9.72
C LEU A 95 -3.45 7.98 -10.02
N MET A 96 -3.58 8.41 -11.29
CA MET A 96 -3.29 9.80 -11.70
C MET A 96 -4.23 10.80 -11.04
N SER A 97 -5.53 10.50 -10.97
CA SER A 97 -6.51 11.40 -10.35
C SER A 97 -6.29 11.58 -8.85
N GLU A 98 -5.75 10.57 -8.18
CA GLU A 98 -5.40 10.61 -6.76
C GLU A 98 -3.97 11.12 -6.50
N GLY A 99 -3.26 11.58 -7.54
CA GLY A 99 -1.91 12.12 -7.42
C GLY A 99 -0.84 11.07 -7.06
N VAL A 100 -1.10 9.79 -7.38
CA VAL A 100 -0.18 8.69 -7.08
C VAL A 100 0.87 8.55 -8.19
N HIS A 101 2.14 8.62 -7.84
CA HIS A 101 3.25 8.37 -8.74
C HIS A 101 3.39 6.88 -9.04
N THR A 102 3.37 6.50 -10.31
CA THR A 102 3.45 5.11 -10.72
C THR A 102 4.86 4.70 -11.12
N HIS A 103 5.31 3.56 -10.59
CA HIS A 103 6.62 2.97 -10.85
C HIS A 103 6.42 1.57 -11.44
N TYR A 104 6.53 1.46 -12.76
CA TYR A 104 6.31 0.21 -13.46
C TYR A 104 7.61 -0.43 -13.95
N LEU A 105 7.81 -1.71 -13.61
CA LEU A 105 8.83 -2.56 -14.20
C LEU A 105 8.22 -3.55 -15.19
N PRO A 106 8.90 -3.86 -16.31
CA PRO A 106 8.42 -4.89 -17.22
C PRO A 106 8.50 -6.26 -16.55
N LEU A 107 7.43 -7.05 -16.67
CA LEU A 107 7.46 -8.45 -16.26
C LEU A 107 8.49 -9.23 -17.09
N ARG A 108 9.33 -10.01 -16.42
CA ARG A 108 10.35 -10.84 -17.08
C ARG A 108 9.79 -12.21 -17.39
N ASN A 109 10.17 -12.75 -18.55
CA ASN A 109 9.87 -14.13 -18.87
C ASN A 109 10.95 -15.03 -18.27
N ILE A 110 10.60 -15.80 -17.24
CA ILE A 110 11.48 -16.75 -16.58
C ILE A 110 10.88 -18.15 -16.75
N TYR A 111 11.57 -18.99 -17.51
CA TYR A 111 11.09 -20.36 -17.83
C TYR A 111 9.64 -20.42 -18.34
N GLY A 112 9.24 -19.48 -19.22
CA GLY A 112 7.90 -19.42 -19.79
C GLY A 112 6.83 -18.78 -18.92
N ARG A 113 7.17 -18.35 -17.70
CA ARG A 113 6.28 -17.62 -16.80
C ARG A 113 6.65 -16.14 -16.74
N LYS A 114 5.63 -15.29 -16.70
CA LYS A 114 5.83 -13.85 -16.48
C LYS A 114 5.95 -13.59 -14.98
N GLU A 115 7.12 -13.16 -14.55
CA GLU A 115 7.41 -12.86 -13.12
C GLU A 115 7.76 -11.41 -12.91
N GLU A 116 7.29 -10.88 -11.80
CA GLU A 116 7.74 -9.59 -11.28
C GLU A 116 9.08 -9.76 -10.57
N ARG A 117 10.00 -8.82 -10.79
CA ARG A 117 11.32 -8.81 -10.17
C ARG A 117 11.81 -7.38 -9.97
N GLY A 118 12.21 -7.06 -8.75
CA GLY A 118 12.89 -5.82 -8.39
C GLY A 118 11.98 -4.66 -8.03
N THR A 119 10.66 -4.84 -8.02
CA THR A 119 9.70 -3.84 -7.54
C THR A 119 9.87 -3.55 -6.06
N ASP A 120 10.06 -4.58 -5.24
CA ASP A 120 10.28 -4.47 -3.79
C ASP A 120 11.56 -3.68 -3.48
N VAL A 121 12.63 -3.97 -4.23
CA VAL A 121 13.90 -3.24 -4.10
C VAL A 121 13.72 -1.78 -4.49
N TRP A 122 13.00 -1.50 -5.59
CA TRP A 122 12.74 -0.13 -6.01
C TRP A 122 11.90 0.62 -4.99
N LEU A 123 10.81 0.01 -4.50
CA LEU A 123 10.00 0.58 -3.43
C LEU A 123 10.87 0.94 -2.22
N ALA A 124 11.69 -0.01 -1.76
CA ALA A 124 12.56 0.21 -0.59
C ALA A 124 13.56 1.36 -0.81
N LEU A 125 14.15 1.47 -2.01
CA LEU A 125 15.08 2.55 -2.35
C LEU A 125 14.38 3.91 -2.39
N GLU A 126 13.17 3.99 -2.97
CA GLU A 126 12.41 5.24 -3.06
C GLU A 126 12.03 5.76 -1.67
N VAL A 127 11.48 4.88 -0.81
CA VAL A 127 11.15 5.23 0.57
C VAL A 127 12.39 5.74 1.31
N LEU A 128 13.52 5.02 1.18
CA LEU A 128 14.77 5.39 1.85
C LEU A 128 15.31 6.73 1.33
N GLU A 129 15.25 6.97 0.02
CA GLU A 129 15.68 8.23 -0.57
C GLU A 129 14.84 9.40 -0.05
N MET A 130 13.52 9.25 0.01
CA MET A 130 12.64 10.28 0.57
C MET A 130 12.90 10.55 2.04
N ALA A 131 13.15 9.52 2.82
CA ALA A 131 13.53 9.64 4.22
C ALA A 131 14.86 10.38 4.39
N LEU A 132 15.89 10.02 3.62
CA LEU A 132 17.22 10.66 3.64
C LEU A 132 17.16 12.14 3.23
N ARG A 133 16.30 12.49 2.27
CA ARG A 133 16.07 13.87 1.85
C ARG A 133 15.17 14.65 2.79
N GLY A 134 14.70 14.05 3.87
CA GLY A 134 13.77 14.67 4.80
C GLY A 134 12.45 15.08 4.15
N LYS A 135 11.97 14.33 3.17
CA LYS A 135 10.70 14.58 2.48
C LYS A 135 9.49 14.02 3.24
N ILE A 136 9.71 13.01 4.06
CA ILE A 136 8.68 12.33 4.84
C ILE A 136 9.08 12.24 6.31
N ASP A 137 8.10 12.37 7.20
CA ASP A 137 8.22 12.18 8.64
C ASP A 137 7.54 10.88 9.07
N VAL A 138 6.51 10.47 8.30
CA VAL A 138 5.79 9.20 8.45
C VAL A 138 5.81 8.47 7.12
N ALA A 139 6.34 7.26 7.11
CA ALA A 139 6.27 6.34 5.98
C ALA A 139 5.12 5.36 6.20
N VAL A 140 4.12 5.39 5.32
CA VAL A 140 3.02 4.45 5.31
C VAL A 140 3.32 3.38 4.27
N LEU A 141 3.51 2.15 4.72
CA LEU A 141 3.86 1.01 3.89
C LEU A 141 2.63 0.10 3.72
N VAL A 142 2.22 -0.10 2.49
CA VAL A 142 1.14 -1.03 2.11
C VAL A 142 1.80 -2.26 1.52
N VAL A 143 2.32 -3.12 2.41
CA VAL A 143 3.17 -4.28 2.09
C VAL A 143 2.87 -5.43 3.04
N ALA A 144 3.29 -6.65 2.68
CA ALA A 144 3.04 -7.85 3.49
C ALA A 144 4.30 -8.63 3.87
N ASP A 145 5.33 -8.63 3.02
CA ASP A 145 6.45 -9.56 3.08
C ASP A 145 7.53 -9.17 4.07
N THR A 146 8.18 -10.19 4.64
CA THR A 146 9.35 -10.02 5.55
C THR A 146 10.53 -9.32 4.88
N ASP A 147 10.58 -9.29 3.56
CA ASP A 147 11.66 -8.65 2.80
C ASP A 147 11.74 -7.13 3.06
N TYR A 148 10.66 -6.53 3.57
CA TYR A 148 10.62 -5.13 3.97
C TYR A 148 11.12 -4.85 5.41
N VAL A 149 11.40 -5.88 6.20
CA VAL A 149 11.92 -5.72 7.58
C VAL A 149 13.20 -4.87 7.64
N PRO A 150 14.21 -5.06 6.77
CA PRO A 150 15.40 -4.22 6.76
C PRO A 150 15.10 -2.75 6.49
N LEU A 151 14.14 -2.45 5.60
CA LEU A 151 13.68 -1.08 5.33
C LEU A 151 13.06 -0.45 6.59
N VAL A 152 12.11 -1.15 7.22
CA VAL A 152 11.42 -0.65 8.43
C VAL A 152 12.42 -0.36 9.54
N ARG A 153 13.36 -1.27 9.82
CA ARG A 153 14.42 -1.06 10.79
C ARG A 153 15.27 0.17 10.48
N LYS A 154 15.58 0.40 9.21
CA LYS A 154 16.37 1.54 8.76
C LYS A 154 15.61 2.85 8.93
N LEU A 155 14.32 2.91 8.57
CA LEU A 155 13.47 4.07 8.76
C LEU A 155 13.36 4.46 10.23
N ILE A 156 13.13 3.48 11.11
CA ILE A 156 13.08 3.69 12.57
C ILE A 156 14.41 4.27 13.07
N ALA A 157 15.56 3.71 12.64
CA ALA A 157 16.88 4.21 13.03
C ALA A 157 17.15 5.65 12.54
N MET A 158 16.45 6.10 11.50
CA MET A 158 16.51 7.48 10.98
C MET A 158 15.51 8.43 11.64
N GLY A 159 14.69 7.93 12.57
CA GLY A 159 13.64 8.72 13.24
C GLY A 159 12.37 8.92 12.41
N VAL A 160 12.21 8.17 11.32
CA VAL A 160 10.97 8.15 10.53
C VAL A 160 9.99 7.18 11.17
N ARG A 161 8.77 7.64 11.44
CA ARG A 161 7.71 6.79 11.96
C ARG A 161 7.14 5.93 10.83
N VAL A 162 6.81 4.69 11.14
CA VAL A 162 6.29 3.73 10.17
C VAL A 162 4.88 3.32 10.55
N MET A 163 3.94 3.57 9.65
CA MET A 163 2.60 2.96 9.65
C MET A 163 2.60 1.80 8.69
N LEU A 164 2.11 0.65 9.12
CA LEU A 164 1.95 -0.52 8.28
C LEU A 164 0.46 -0.75 8.02
N ILE A 165 0.07 -0.66 6.76
CA ILE A 165 -1.29 -1.00 6.31
C ILE A 165 -1.27 -2.43 5.81
N SER A 166 -2.05 -3.30 6.45
CA SER A 166 -2.05 -4.72 6.20
C SER A 166 -3.45 -5.29 6.08
N TRP A 167 -3.56 -6.45 5.44
CA TRP A 167 -4.78 -7.25 5.35
C TRP A 167 -4.48 -8.70 5.64
N GLU A 168 -5.39 -9.35 6.35
CA GLU A 168 -5.40 -10.80 6.52
C GLU A 168 -6.76 -11.33 6.07
N PHE A 169 -6.75 -12.21 5.09
CA PHE A 169 -7.95 -12.88 4.61
C PHE A 169 -7.64 -14.25 4.02
N GLU A 170 -8.66 -15.08 4.00
CA GLU A 170 -8.58 -16.43 3.47
C GLU A 170 -9.85 -16.73 2.68
N TYR A 171 -9.70 -17.37 1.54
CA TYR A 171 -10.83 -17.86 0.75
C TYR A 171 -10.42 -19.04 -0.13
N THR A 172 -11.42 -19.77 -0.61
CA THR A 172 -11.22 -20.82 -1.61
C THR A 172 -11.55 -20.26 -2.99
N ASN A 173 -10.63 -20.38 -3.95
CA ASN A 173 -10.86 -19.94 -5.32
C ASN A 173 -11.75 -20.93 -6.09
N ASP A 174 -12.14 -20.58 -7.32
CA ASP A 174 -13.01 -21.39 -8.18
C ASP A 174 -12.40 -22.76 -8.54
N GLU A 175 -11.08 -22.90 -8.42
CA GLU A 175 -10.34 -24.15 -8.64
C GLU A 175 -10.27 -25.04 -7.38
N GLY A 176 -10.88 -24.62 -6.28
CA GLY A 176 -10.85 -25.30 -4.99
C GLY A 176 -9.55 -25.12 -4.20
N ALA A 177 -8.63 -24.25 -4.66
CA ALA A 177 -7.41 -23.95 -3.93
C ALA A 177 -7.66 -22.93 -2.82
N ARG A 178 -7.12 -23.21 -1.64
CA ARG A 178 -7.14 -22.28 -0.50
C ARG A 178 -6.13 -21.17 -0.71
N ILE A 179 -6.58 -19.93 -0.77
CA ILE A 179 -5.77 -18.73 -0.88
C ILE A 179 -5.73 -18.05 0.48
N VAL A 180 -4.52 -17.79 0.95
CA VAL A 180 -4.28 -17.14 2.26
C VAL A 180 -3.39 -15.93 2.01
N THR A 181 -3.85 -14.77 2.43
CA THR A 181 -3.06 -13.54 2.47
C THR A 181 -2.83 -13.18 3.93
N ARG A 182 -1.58 -13.02 4.30
CA ARG A 182 -1.17 -12.63 5.65
C ARG A 182 -0.02 -11.65 5.58
N THR A 183 0.02 -10.74 6.53
CA THR A 183 1.15 -9.85 6.72
C THR A 183 2.14 -10.46 7.71
N SER A 184 3.41 -10.23 7.48
CA SER A 184 4.48 -10.69 8.38
C SER A 184 4.28 -10.15 9.80
N HIS A 185 4.21 -11.06 10.78
CA HIS A 185 4.14 -10.68 12.19
C HIS A 185 5.36 -9.86 12.63
N GLU A 186 6.52 -10.08 12.02
CA GLU A 186 7.71 -9.29 12.32
C GLU A 186 7.52 -7.84 11.89
N LEU A 187 6.92 -7.58 10.71
CA LEU A 187 6.58 -6.23 10.26
C LEU A 187 5.56 -5.56 11.18
N LEU A 188 4.51 -6.27 11.55
CA LEU A 188 3.47 -5.76 12.46
C LEU A 188 4.06 -5.35 13.81
N ASN A 189 4.98 -6.16 14.35
CA ASN A 189 5.60 -5.88 15.65
C ASN A 189 6.64 -4.75 15.60
N LEU A 190 7.22 -4.46 14.43
CA LEU A 190 8.21 -3.40 14.27
C LEU A 190 7.57 -2.04 13.97
N ALA A 191 6.43 -2.01 13.30
CA ALA A 191 5.77 -0.77 12.90
C ALA A 191 5.31 0.04 14.15
N HIS A 192 5.44 1.36 14.08
CA HIS A 192 4.92 2.23 15.13
C HIS A 192 3.39 2.20 15.17
N TYR A 193 2.76 2.14 14.00
CA TYR A 193 1.31 2.17 13.83
C TYR A 193 0.88 1.01 12.93
N PRO A 194 0.80 -0.23 13.46
CA PRO A 194 0.25 -1.36 12.69
C PRO A 194 -1.27 -1.23 12.55
N VAL A 195 -1.79 -1.41 11.34
CA VAL A 195 -3.21 -1.32 11.02
C VAL A 195 -3.64 -2.57 10.27
N LEU A 196 -4.56 -3.32 10.83
CA LEU A 196 -5.25 -4.45 10.19
C LEU A 196 -6.54 -3.92 9.55
N MET A 197 -6.52 -3.71 8.23
CA MET A 197 -7.62 -3.05 7.52
C MET A 197 -8.92 -3.85 7.51
N GLN A 198 -8.87 -5.17 7.58
CA GLN A 198 -10.09 -5.97 7.74
C GLN A 198 -10.86 -5.57 9.01
N GLU A 199 -10.18 -5.29 10.12
CA GLU A 199 -10.85 -4.84 11.34
C GLU A 199 -11.51 -3.47 11.15
N VAL A 200 -10.85 -2.57 10.41
CA VAL A 200 -11.39 -1.24 10.10
C VAL A 200 -12.59 -1.31 9.16
N ILE A 201 -12.52 -2.15 8.13
CA ILE A 201 -13.57 -2.26 7.11
C ILE A 201 -14.77 -3.04 7.66
N ASP A 202 -14.53 -4.10 8.43
CA ASP A 202 -15.57 -5.02 8.89
C ASP A 202 -16.30 -4.49 10.13
N CYS A 203 -15.65 -3.70 11.00
CA CYS A 203 -16.32 -3.03 12.14
C CYS A 203 -17.49 -2.11 11.72
N GLY A 204 -17.57 -1.67 10.45
CA GLY A 204 -18.71 -0.94 9.90
C GLY A 204 -19.91 -1.81 9.49
N ILE A 205 -19.83 -3.13 9.61
CA ILE A 205 -20.87 -4.08 9.17
C ILE A 205 -21.81 -4.48 10.33
N GLU A 206 -21.36 -4.35 11.56
CA GLU A 206 -22.12 -4.75 12.75
C GLU A 206 -23.04 -3.65 13.31
N GLN A 207 -23.23 -2.57 12.60
CA GLN A 207 -24.22 -1.52 12.85
C GLN A 207 -25.24 -1.48 11.69
#